data_80ff389f231d70c02f980c47dd2f9d03
#
_entry.id   80ff389f231d70c02f980c47dd2f9d03
#
_cell.length_a   1.000
_cell.length_b   1.000
_cell.length_c   1.000
_cell.angle_alpha   90.00
_cell.angle_beta   90.00
_cell.angle_gamma   90.00
#
_symmetry.space_group_name_H-M   'P 1'
#
loop_
_entity.id
_entity.type
_entity.pdbx_description
1 polymer ?
#
loop_
_entity_poly.entity_id
_entity_poly.type
_entity_poly.pdbx_seq_one_letter_code
_entity_poly.pdbx_strand_id
1 'polypeptide(L)'
;MNRKKGKTRTLNFTLIELLVVIAIIAILAGMLLPALNSAREKARTVSCLSNIKQSAMTILGYTDSSDGFFPTSGFTGSAPGWGWLVVRNNLVGNWSTLDCPVAAVQNGGNTKCLTTAYI
;
A
#
# COMPACT_ATOMS: atom_id res chain seq x y z
N MET A 1 41.74 42.41 24.78
CA MET A 1 41.03 41.48 23.86
C MET A 1 39.55 41.83 23.92
N ASN A 2 39.04 42.60 22.94
CA ASN A 2 37.72 43.24 23.00
C ASN A 2 36.73 42.40 22.14
N ARG A 3 35.89 41.57 22.78
CA ARG A 3 34.86 40.78 22.10
C ARG A 3 33.69 41.67 21.72
N LYS A 4 33.55 41.99 20.44
CA LYS A 4 32.36 42.64 19.90
C LYS A 4 31.15 41.70 20.07
N LYS A 5 30.21 42.04 20.96
CA LYS A 5 28.91 41.39 21.06
C LYS A 5 28.13 41.63 19.75
N GLY A 6 27.89 40.59 19.00
CA GLY A 6 27.01 40.63 17.82
C GLY A 6 25.60 41.02 18.26
N LYS A 7 25.06 42.08 17.66
CA LYS A 7 23.70 42.59 17.89
C LYS A 7 22.73 41.61 17.18
N THR A 8 22.06 40.73 17.93
CA THR A 8 20.97 39.88 17.41
C THR A 8 19.82 40.78 16.99
N ARG A 9 19.51 40.82 15.71
CA ARG A 9 18.29 41.45 15.17
C ARG A 9 17.11 40.60 15.58
N THR A 10 16.32 41.05 16.53
CA THR A 10 14.98 40.48 16.81
C THR A 10 14.03 40.95 15.72
N LEU A 11 13.61 40.01 14.85
CA LEU A 11 12.55 40.27 13.89
C LEU A 11 11.24 40.31 14.69
N ASN A 12 10.60 41.49 14.75
CA ASN A 12 9.28 41.63 15.34
C ASN A 12 8.25 41.07 14.36
N PHE A 13 7.77 39.85 14.62
CA PHE A 13 6.73 39.18 13.83
C PHE A 13 5.36 39.58 14.38
N THR A 14 4.49 40.07 13.53
CA THR A 14 3.14 40.47 13.95
C THR A 14 2.21 39.24 14.00
N LEU A 15 1.28 39.25 14.95
CA LEU A 15 0.28 38.19 15.10
C LEU A 15 -0.60 38.05 13.84
N ILE A 16 -0.86 39.15 13.15
CA ILE A 16 -1.61 39.20 11.91
C ILE A 16 -0.88 38.50 10.75
N GLU A 17 0.44 38.67 10.63
CA GLU A 17 1.24 37.99 9.59
C GLU A 17 1.18 36.49 9.78
N LEU A 18 1.26 36.00 11.01
CA LEU A 18 1.13 34.57 11.26
C LEU A 18 -0.28 34.05 10.93
N LEU A 19 -1.30 34.82 11.34
CA LEU A 19 -2.71 34.43 11.14
C LEU A 19 -3.07 34.33 9.66
N VAL A 20 -2.62 35.28 8.83
CA VAL A 20 -2.86 35.26 7.38
C VAL A 20 -2.20 34.06 6.71
N VAL A 21 -0.97 33.72 7.10
CA VAL A 21 -0.26 32.56 6.53
C VAL A 21 -0.97 31.25 6.84
N ILE A 22 -1.38 31.04 8.11
CA ILE A 22 -2.12 29.81 8.45
C ILE A 22 -3.50 29.76 7.76
N ALA A 23 -4.17 30.88 7.56
CA ALA A 23 -5.43 30.94 6.85
C ALA A 23 -5.28 30.50 5.37
N ILE A 24 -4.23 30.99 4.69
CA ILE A 24 -3.94 30.59 3.30
C ILE A 24 -3.62 29.09 3.22
N ILE A 25 -2.78 28.59 4.13
CA ILE A 25 -2.46 27.17 4.19
C ILE A 25 -3.71 26.31 4.41
N ALA A 26 -4.62 26.74 5.30
CA ALA A 26 -5.85 26.03 5.59
C ALA A 26 -6.78 25.94 4.37
N ILE A 27 -6.89 27.04 3.60
CA ILE A 27 -7.67 27.05 2.36
C ILE A 27 -7.08 26.10 1.32
N LEU A 28 -5.77 26.16 1.09
CA LEU A 28 -5.10 25.30 0.12
C LEU A 28 -5.17 23.82 0.54
N ALA A 29 -4.93 23.50 1.80
CA ALA A 29 -5.05 22.16 2.33
C ALA A 29 -6.48 21.61 2.22
N GLY A 30 -7.49 22.44 2.49
CA GLY A 30 -8.90 22.06 2.37
C GLY A 30 -9.29 21.60 0.96
N MET A 31 -8.70 22.17 -0.08
CA MET A 31 -8.92 21.75 -1.46
C MET A 31 -8.11 20.50 -1.84
N LEU A 32 -6.91 20.32 -1.27
CA LEU A 32 -6.02 19.20 -1.59
C LEU A 32 -6.44 17.88 -0.93
N LEU A 33 -7.01 17.90 0.27
CA LEU A 33 -7.38 16.70 1.02
C LEU A 33 -8.34 15.76 0.25
N PRO A 34 -9.43 16.23 -0.37
CA PRO A 34 -10.34 15.38 -1.15
C PRO A 34 -9.64 14.75 -2.37
N ALA A 35 -8.83 15.54 -3.07
CA ALA A 35 -8.08 15.08 -4.24
C ALA A 35 -7.04 14.00 -3.87
N LEU A 36 -6.35 14.18 -2.75
CA LEU A 36 -5.36 13.23 -2.23
C LEU A 36 -6.01 11.89 -1.85
N ASN A 37 -7.18 11.92 -1.22
CA ASN A 37 -7.90 10.69 -0.86
C ASN A 37 -8.29 9.90 -2.12
N SER A 38 -8.83 10.56 -3.15
CA SER A 38 -9.16 9.93 -4.42
C SER A 38 -7.93 9.36 -5.15
N ALA A 39 -6.83 10.11 -5.16
CA ALA A 39 -5.57 9.65 -5.75
C ALA A 39 -5.01 8.41 -5.02
N ARG A 40 -5.08 8.41 -3.68
CA ARG A 40 -4.64 7.28 -2.85
C ARG A 40 -5.45 6.02 -3.12
N GLU A 41 -6.76 6.14 -3.28
CA GLU A 41 -7.64 5.02 -3.59
C GLU A 41 -7.34 4.43 -4.97
N LYS A 42 -7.16 5.28 -5.99
CA LYS A 42 -6.73 4.85 -7.32
C LYS A 42 -5.37 4.14 -7.29
N ALA A 43 -4.41 4.66 -6.55
CA ALA A 43 -3.10 4.03 -6.40
C ALA A 43 -3.19 2.62 -5.79
N ARG A 44 -4.03 2.44 -4.76
CA ARG A 44 -4.29 1.13 -4.17
C ARG A 44 -4.93 0.16 -5.16
N THR A 45 -5.87 0.63 -5.97
CA THR A 45 -6.54 -0.18 -7.00
C THR A 45 -5.54 -0.65 -8.07
N VAL A 46 -4.67 0.23 -8.54
CA VAL A 46 -3.61 -0.13 -9.50
C VAL A 46 -2.63 -1.14 -8.91
N SER A 47 -2.24 -0.97 -7.65
CA SER A 47 -1.40 -1.93 -6.93
C SER A 47 -2.07 -3.31 -6.83
N CYS A 48 -3.36 -3.36 -6.48
CA CYS A 48 -4.12 -4.60 -6.42
C CYS A 48 -4.18 -5.29 -7.80
N LEU A 49 -4.43 -4.54 -8.86
CA LEU A 49 -4.45 -5.08 -10.24
C LEU A 49 -3.08 -5.64 -10.64
N SER A 50 -2.00 -4.97 -10.28
CA SER A 50 -0.63 -5.45 -10.50
C SER A 50 -0.38 -6.78 -9.77
N ASN A 51 -0.80 -6.88 -8.51
CA ASN A 51 -0.67 -8.11 -7.71
C ASN A 51 -1.46 -9.27 -8.31
N ILE A 52 -2.69 -9.01 -8.79
CA ILE A 52 -3.51 -10.03 -9.47
C ILE A 52 -2.82 -10.52 -10.75
N LYS A 53 -2.27 -9.61 -11.57
CA LYS A 53 -1.53 -9.99 -12.78
C LYS A 53 -0.32 -10.86 -12.46
N GLN A 54 0.47 -10.49 -11.45
CA GLN A 54 1.63 -11.28 -11.02
C GLN A 54 1.20 -12.67 -10.51
N SER A 55 0.12 -12.73 -9.74
CA SER A 55 -0.45 -14.00 -9.26
C SER A 55 -0.91 -14.89 -10.41
N ALA A 56 -1.56 -14.33 -11.41
CA ALA A 56 -1.99 -15.07 -12.60
C ALA A 56 -0.81 -15.63 -13.40
N MET A 57 0.23 -14.80 -13.64
CA MET A 57 1.47 -15.26 -14.30
C MET A 57 2.16 -16.37 -13.51
N THR A 58 2.14 -16.28 -12.20
CA THR A 58 2.73 -17.31 -11.32
C THR A 58 1.98 -18.64 -11.43
N ILE A 59 0.65 -18.60 -11.45
CA ILE A 59 -0.18 -19.79 -11.62
C ILE A 59 0.08 -20.43 -12.99
N LEU A 60 0.19 -19.62 -14.04
CA LEU A 60 0.51 -20.12 -15.38
C LEU A 60 1.90 -20.74 -15.43
N GLY A 61 2.89 -20.13 -14.80
CA GLY A 61 4.24 -20.72 -14.70
C GLY A 61 4.26 -22.01 -13.91
N TYR A 62 3.44 -22.15 -12.88
CA TYR A 62 3.28 -23.41 -12.16
C TYR A 62 2.66 -24.49 -13.04
N THR A 63 1.60 -24.18 -13.80
CA THR A 63 0.94 -25.15 -14.69
C THR A 63 1.87 -25.62 -15.80
N ASP A 64 2.73 -24.74 -16.33
CA ASP A 64 3.71 -25.08 -17.35
C ASP A 64 4.78 -26.07 -16.80
N SER A 65 5.18 -25.87 -15.55
CA SER A 65 6.16 -26.76 -14.88
C SER A 65 5.56 -28.04 -14.29
N SER A 66 4.24 -28.17 -14.25
CA SER A 66 3.50 -29.25 -13.58
C SER A 66 2.61 -30.04 -14.54
N ASP A 67 3.07 -30.30 -15.77
CA ASP A 67 2.36 -31.08 -16.79
C ASP A 67 0.91 -30.62 -17.04
N GLY A 68 0.65 -29.29 -16.91
CA GLY A 68 -0.67 -28.71 -17.10
C GLY A 68 -1.60 -28.75 -15.90
N PHE A 69 -1.16 -29.26 -14.76
CA PHE A 69 -1.98 -29.32 -13.54
C PHE A 69 -2.01 -27.96 -12.83
N PHE A 70 -3.21 -27.48 -12.50
CA PHE A 70 -3.38 -26.28 -11.66
C PHE A 70 -3.06 -26.59 -10.20
N PRO A 71 -2.50 -25.61 -9.45
CA PRO A 71 -2.31 -25.77 -8.02
C PRO A 71 -3.67 -25.92 -7.31
N THR A 72 -3.78 -26.91 -6.45
CA THR A 72 -5.04 -27.20 -5.74
C THR A 72 -5.44 -26.07 -4.81
N SER A 73 -6.71 -25.68 -4.82
CA SER A 73 -7.28 -24.64 -3.95
C SER A 73 -7.61 -25.16 -2.54
N GLY A 74 -7.37 -26.44 -2.25
CA GLY A 74 -7.92 -27.12 -1.10
C GLY A 74 -7.27 -26.73 0.22
N PHE A 75 -8.03 -26.06 1.06
CA PHE A 75 -7.92 -26.15 2.51
C PHE A 75 -8.71 -27.39 2.97
N THR A 76 -8.20 -28.56 2.75
CA THR A 76 -8.73 -29.77 3.40
C THR A 76 -7.79 -30.14 4.54
N GLY A 77 -8.13 -29.66 5.74
CA GLY A 77 -7.57 -30.06 7.03
C GLY A 77 -6.09 -29.80 7.29
N SER A 78 -5.17 -30.11 6.40
CA SER A 78 -3.72 -29.97 6.61
C SER A 78 -2.97 -29.59 5.35
N ALA A 79 -3.62 -29.47 4.20
CA ALA A 79 -2.95 -29.08 2.96
C ALA A 79 -2.91 -27.56 2.83
N PRO A 80 -1.73 -26.99 2.67
CA PRO A 80 -1.59 -25.54 2.43
C PRO A 80 -2.21 -25.20 1.07
N GLY A 81 -2.99 -24.09 1.03
CA GLY A 81 -3.60 -23.62 -0.22
C GLY A 81 -2.58 -23.27 -1.30
N TRP A 82 -3.07 -23.07 -2.53
CA TRP A 82 -2.24 -22.76 -3.69
C TRP A 82 -1.20 -21.62 -3.47
N GLY A 83 -1.56 -20.61 -2.68
CA GLY A 83 -0.66 -19.52 -2.34
C GLY A 83 0.61 -19.99 -1.62
N TRP A 84 0.50 -20.98 -0.74
CA TRP A 84 1.66 -21.58 -0.08
C TRP A 84 2.53 -22.38 -1.07
N LEU A 85 1.91 -23.12 -2.00
CA LEU A 85 2.65 -23.87 -3.01
C LEU A 85 3.49 -22.95 -3.90
N VAL A 86 2.94 -21.83 -4.36
CA VAL A 86 3.66 -20.90 -5.25
C VAL A 86 4.76 -20.14 -4.52
N VAL A 87 4.57 -19.83 -3.25
CA VAL A 87 5.63 -19.22 -2.42
C VAL A 87 6.73 -20.24 -2.10
N ARG A 88 6.38 -21.47 -1.73
CA ARG A 88 7.34 -22.52 -1.43
C ARG A 88 8.20 -22.87 -2.64
N ASN A 89 7.63 -22.93 -3.83
CA ASN A 89 8.34 -23.20 -5.08
C ASN A 89 9.08 -21.97 -5.63
N ASN A 90 9.15 -20.90 -4.85
CA ASN A 90 9.85 -19.66 -5.20
C ASN A 90 9.35 -18.98 -6.50
N LEU A 91 8.10 -19.25 -6.88
CA LEU A 91 7.45 -18.67 -8.05
C LEU A 91 6.97 -17.25 -7.79
N VAL A 92 6.73 -16.91 -6.52
CA VAL A 92 6.45 -15.55 -6.03
C VAL A 92 7.44 -15.25 -4.91
N GLY A 93 8.13 -14.13 -5.03
CA GLY A 93 9.18 -13.76 -4.06
C GLY A 93 8.65 -13.40 -2.66
N ASN A 94 7.37 -13.02 -2.53
CA ASN A 94 6.81 -12.60 -1.24
C ASN A 94 5.29 -12.79 -1.19
N TRP A 95 4.77 -13.07 -0.01
CA TRP A 95 3.34 -13.14 0.28
C TRP A 95 2.59 -11.83 -0.01
N SER A 96 3.25 -10.68 0.11
CA SER A 96 2.65 -9.37 -0.17
C SER A 96 2.15 -9.22 -1.61
N THR A 97 2.67 -9.99 -2.55
CA THR A 97 2.21 -10.02 -3.94
C THR A 97 0.84 -10.69 -4.08
N LEU A 98 0.50 -11.58 -3.15
CA LEU A 98 -0.78 -12.28 -3.10
C LEU A 98 -1.85 -11.49 -2.32
N ASP A 99 -1.48 -10.38 -1.70
CA ASP A 99 -2.36 -9.55 -0.90
C ASP A 99 -2.91 -8.36 -1.70
N CYS A 100 -4.20 -8.05 -1.50
CA CYS A 100 -4.82 -6.87 -2.09
C CYS A 100 -4.88 -5.73 -1.07
N PRO A 101 -4.21 -4.59 -1.31
CA PRO A 101 -4.20 -3.47 -0.37
C PRO A 101 -5.56 -2.79 -0.20
N VAL A 102 -6.52 -3.02 -1.11
CA VAL A 102 -7.89 -2.50 -0.99
C VAL A 102 -8.70 -3.34 -0.01
N ALA A 103 -8.58 -4.66 -0.08
CA ALA A 103 -9.31 -5.56 0.82
C ALA A 103 -8.81 -5.48 2.28
N ALA A 104 -7.56 -5.13 2.49
CA ALA A 104 -7.02 -4.88 3.83
C ALA A 104 -7.79 -3.78 4.58
N VAL A 105 -8.24 -2.75 3.86
CA VAL A 105 -8.99 -1.62 4.45
C VAL A 105 -10.42 -2.03 4.81
N GLN A 106 -11.05 -2.89 4.01
CA GLN A 106 -12.44 -3.33 4.21
C GLN A 106 -12.58 -4.40 5.32
N ASN A 107 -11.54 -5.21 5.52
CA ASN A 107 -11.56 -6.36 6.43
C ASN A 107 -10.74 -6.16 7.72
N GLY A 108 -10.56 -4.92 8.18
CA GLY A 108 -9.90 -4.66 9.47
C GLY A 108 -8.44 -5.12 9.55
N GLY A 109 -7.71 -5.09 8.42
CA GLY A 109 -6.30 -5.46 8.36
C GLY A 109 -6.02 -6.93 7.98
N ASN A 110 -7.05 -7.73 7.74
CA ASN A 110 -6.87 -9.11 7.28
C ASN A 110 -6.76 -9.13 5.75
N THR A 111 -5.53 -9.12 5.24
CA THR A 111 -5.17 -8.84 3.84
C THR A 111 -5.31 -10.02 2.87
N LYS A 112 -5.92 -11.11 3.28
CA LYS A 112 -5.95 -12.35 2.48
C LYS A 112 -7.02 -12.34 1.41
N CYS A 113 -6.83 -11.58 0.33
CA CYS A 113 -7.76 -11.56 -0.80
C CYS A 113 -7.83 -12.87 -1.61
N LEU A 114 -6.73 -13.58 -1.70
CA LEU A 114 -6.63 -14.76 -2.56
C LEU A 114 -6.62 -16.09 -1.78
N THR A 115 -6.48 -16.05 -0.47
CA THR A 115 -6.47 -17.25 0.37
C THR A 115 -7.79 -17.54 1.07
N THR A 116 -8.73 -16.56 1.12
CA THR A 116 -9.99 -16.70 1.88
C THR A 116 -11.24 -16.60 1.00
N ALA A 117 -11.10 -16.52 -0.32
CA ALA A 117 -12.24 -16.38 -1.23
C ALA A 117 -13.01 -17.69 -1.52
N TYR A 118 -12.87 -18.70 -0.69
CA TYR A 118 -13.69 -19.92 -0.77
C TYR A 118 -13.97 -20.45 0.65
N ILE A 119 -14.96 -19.87 1.27
CA ILE A 119 -15.87 -20.54 2.20
C ILE A 119 -17.28 -20.17 1.78
#